data_3f15e263b2666fefabc73d33736df5b5
#
_entry.id   3f15e263b2666fefabc73d33736df5b5
#
_cell.length_a   1.000
_cell.length_b   1.000
_cell.length_c   1.000
_cell.angle_alpha   90.00
_cell.angle_beta   90.00
_cell.angle_gamma   90.00
#
_symmetry.space_group_name_H-M   'P 1'
#
loop_
_entity.id
_entity.type
_entity.pdbx_description
1 polymer ?
#
loop_
_entity_poly.entity_id
_entity_poly.type
_entity_poly.pdbx_seq_one_letter_code
_entity_poly.pdbx_strand_id
1 'polypeptide(L)'
;NMNMLNPNDIESISVLKDAAASSIYGSRAPFGVVLITTKKGKAGKVNINYNNSFRWSEAINLPDVADAYTYAMYFNKMQLNDGKTAVQFDDTRLQAIKDYASGTITTTTQPNRNTPTIWDWIGNTNTDWYDVVFGGTAFSQEHSLSVSGGTEKIQYYFSGNYMGQEGMMAIRRDKLQRYSVSSKINAQLYPWLNMNYSMKYMRKDYSKPTAMTDNTLYQNIAKRWPMEPTVDPNGYPMGNTIIRPILYGGDNNSQTDWLYQQFQVVIEPIK
;
A
#
# COMPACT_ATOMS: atom_id res chain seq x y z
N ASN A 1 8.83 -17.58 8.36
CA ASN A 1 8.65 -16.29 7.68
C ASN A 1 7.65 -15.45 8.48
N MET A 2 8.12 -14.32 9.05
CA MET A 2 7.28 -13.45 9.91
C MET A 2 6.05 -12.91 9.17
N ASN A 3 6.13 -12.74 7.86
CA ASN A 3 5.03 -12.23 7.04
C ASN A 3 3.79 -13.15 7.01
N MET A 4 3.94 -14.41 7.44
CA MET A 4 2.84 -15.38 7.51
C MET A 4 2.10 -15.35 8.86
N LEU A 5 2.59 -14.57 9.83
CA LEU A 5 2.00 -14.53 11.16
C LEU A 5 0.97 -13.40 11.25
N ASN A 6 -0.22 -13.75 11.70
CA ASN A 6 -1.17 -12.76 12.17
C ASN A 6 -0.73 -12.28 13.56
N PRO A 7 -0.55 -10.97 13.79
CA PRO A 7 -0.22 -10.45 15.11
C PRO A 7 -1.20 -10.90 16.22
N ASN A 8 -2.48 -11.06 15.89
CA ASN A 8 -3.51 -11.51 16.82
C ASN A 8 -3.34 -12.97 17.26
N ASP A 9 -2.56 -13.79 16.52
CA ASP A 9 -2.24 -15.17 16.88
C ASP A 9 -0.97 -15.29 17.74
N ILE A 10 -0.27 -14.19 18.00
CA ILE A 10 0.94 -14.17 18.81
C ILE A 10 0.56 -14.20 20.30
N GLU A 11 1.15 -15.12 21.05
CA GLU A 11 1.06 -15.20 22.51
C GLU A 11 2.20 -14.42 23.17
N SER A 12 3.45 -14.61 22.69
CA SER A 12 4.63 -13.91 23.22
C SER A 12 5.73 -13.75 22.17
N ILE A 13 6.55 -12.74 22.36
CA ILE A 13 7.78 -12.49 21.59
C ILE A 13 8.93 -12.40 22.58
N SER A 14 9.97 -13.21 22.38
CA SER A 14 11.20 -13.17 23.15
C SER A 14 12.39 -12.90 22.24
N VAL A 15 13.27 -12.00 22.65
CA VAL A 15 14.49 -11.67 21.90
C VAL A 15 15.70 -12.21 22.66
N LEU A 16 16.36 -13.22 22.08
CA LEU A 16 17.58 -13.80 22.63
C LEU A 16 18.77 -13.03 22.05
N LYS A 17 19.43 -12.24 22.88
CA LYS A 17 20.59 -11.41 22.49
C LYS A 17 21.91 -12.06 22.86
N ASP A 18 21.91 -13.03 23.80
CA ASP A 18 23.10 -13.70 24.30
C ASP A 18 23.58 -14.79 23.34
N ALA A 19 24.87 -14.85 23.09
CA ALA A 19 25.48 -15.84 22.22
C ALA A 19 25.24 -17.28 22.76
N ALA A 20 25.23 -17.49 24.06
CA ALA A 20 24.92 -18.79 24.67
C ALA A 20 23.48 -19.25 24.40
N ALA A 21 22.50 -18.36 24.57
CA ALA A 21 21.09 -18.67 24.32
C ALA A 21 20.78 -18.83 22.83
N SER A 22 21.51 -18.13 21.94
CA SER A 22 21.32 -18.21 20.51
C SER A 22 22.07 -19.37 19.84
N SER A 23 23.07 -19.96 20.52
CA SER A 23 23.90 -21.04 19.95
C SER A 23 23.14 -22.30 19.57
N ILE A 24 22.03 -22.61 20.26
CA ILE A 24 21.14 -23.74 19.92
C ILE A 24 20.44 -23.59 18.56
N TYR A 25 20.41 -22.37 17.99
CA TYR A 25 19.79 -22.07 16.69
C TYR A 25 20.82 -22.08 15.54
N GLY A 26 22.08 -22.45 15.83
CA GLY A 26 23.14 -22.67 14.85
C GLY A 26 23.70 -21.39 14.23
N SER A 27 24.36 -21.54 13.10
CA SER A 27 25.12 -20.46 12.41
C SER A 27 24.29 -19.27 11.92
N ARG A 28 22.97 -19.33 11.99
CA ARG A 28 22.07 -18.23 11.62
C ARG A 28 21.76 -17.27 12.77
N ALA A 29 22.28 -17.52 13.96
CA ALA A 29 21.94 -16.78 15.18
C ALA A 29 23.04 -15.84 15.73
N PRO A 30 24.13 -15.49 15.02
CA PRO A 30 25.20 -14.65 15.62
C PRO A 30 24.73 -13.23 15.97
N PHE A 31 23.63 -12.76 15.36
CA PHE A 31 23.05 -11.43 15.62
C PHE A 31 21.82 -11.47 16.56
N GLY A 32 21.58 -12.62 17.21
CA GLY A 32 20.42 -12.84 18.07
C GLY A 32 19.27 -13.58 17.37
N VAL A 33 18.31 -14.01 18.18
CA VAL A 33 17.14 -14.77 17.74
C VAL A 33 15.87 -14.12 18.26
N VAL A 34 14.87 -13.93 17.40
CA VAL A 34 13.53 -13.55 17.80
C VAL A 34 12.66 -14.81 17.83
N LEU A 35 12.27 -15.21 19.03
CA LEU A 35 11.41 -16.36 19.27
C LEU A 35 9.95 -15.87 19.36
N ILE A 36 9.09 -16.33 18.45
CA ILE A 36 7.68 -15.98 18.43
C ILE A 36 6.86 -17.22 18.82
N THR A 37 6.18 -17.13 19.96
CA THR A 37 5.24 -18.15 20.41
C THR A 37 3.84 -17.77 19.96
N THR A 38 3.17 -18.66 19.26
CA THR A 38 1.80 -18.42 18.81
C THR A 38 0.80 -19.12 19.72
N LYS A 39 -0.37 -18.51 19.90
CA LYS A 39 -1.48 -19.02 20.72
C LYS A 39 -1.79 -20.48 20.40
N LYS A 40 -2.19 -21.23 21.42
CA LYS A 40 -2.60 -22.63 21.36
C LYS A 40 -3.90 -22.83 22.14
N GLY A 41 -4.56 -23.92 21.93
CA GLY A 41 -5.70 -24.34 22.74
C GLY A 41 -5.32 -24.56 24.19
N LYS A 42 -6.29 -24.38 25.08
CA LYS A 42 -6.19 -24.72 26.51
C LYS A 42 -7.40 -25.55 26.89
N ALA A 43 -7.23 -26.47 27.82
CA ALA A 43 -8.36 -27.20 28.41
C ALA A 43 -9.33 -26.22 29.06
N GLY A 44 -10.61 -26.43 28.87
CA GLY A 44 -11.66 -25.57 29.43
C GLY A 44 -12.75 -25.26 28.43
N LYS A 45 -13.56 -24.25 28.76
CA LYS A 45 -14.69 -23.77 27.95
C LYS A 45 -14.20 -23.19 26.62
N VAL A 46 -15.04 -23.27 25.62
CA VAL A 46 -14.79 -22.60 24.34
C VAL A 46 -14.66 -21.10 24.55
N ASN A 47 -13.59 -20.54 24.04
CA ASN A 47 -13.35 -19.10 24.03
C ASN A 47 -13.36 -18.61 22.58
N ILE A 48 -14.22 -17.65 22.28
CA ILE A 48 -14.34 -16.99 20.99
C ILE A 48 -13.87 -15.56 21.17
N ASN A 49 -12.93 -15.12 20.33
CA ASN A 49 -12.42 -13.77 20.35
C ASN A 49 -12.49 -13.16 18.95
N TYR A 50 -13.08 -11.98 18.84
CA TYR A 50 -13.15 -11.19 17.62
C TYR A 50 -12.52 -9.82 17.85
N ASN A 51 -11.55 -9.47 17.00
CA ASN A 51 -10.91 -8.16 16.97
C ASN A 51 -11.10 -7.54 15.60
N ASN A 52 -11.31 -6.24 15.56
CA ASN A 52 -11.31 -5.47 14.32
C ASN A 52 -10.48 -4.19 14.49
N SER A 53 -10.02 -3.68 13.35
CA SER A 53 -9.31 -2.39 13.27
C SER A 53 -9.68 -1.72 11.97
N PHE A 54 -10.03 -0.44 12.05
CA PHE A 54 -10.26 0.44 10.91
C PHE A 54 -9.25 1.57 10.97
N ARG A 55 -8.62 1.88 9.84
CA ARG A 55 -7.59 2.92 9.75
C ARG A 55 -7.82 3.78 8.52
N TRP A 56 -7.63 5.07 8.69
CA TRP A 56 -7.58 6.07 7.63
C TRP A 56 -6.18 6.66 7.62
N SER A 57 -5.56 6.70 6.47
CA SER A 57 -4.19 7.17 6.29
C SER A 57 -4.14 8.21 5.19
N GLU A 58 -3.37 9.25 5.38
CA GLU A 58 -3.16 10.33 4.42
C GLU A 58 -1.68 10.49 4.15
N ALA A 59 -1.34 10.97 2.97
CA ALA A 59 0.03 11.35 2.66
C ALA A 59 0.39 12.61 3.45
N ILE A 60 1.54 12.58 4.11
CA ILE A 60 2.08 13.72 4.85
C ILE A 60 3.40 14.17 4.20
N ASN A 61 3.77 15.43 4.43
CA ASN A 61 5.02 16.02 3.93
C ASN A 61 5.15 15.92 2.40
N LEU A 62 4.02 16.15 1.68
CA LEU A 62 4.10 16.33 0.23
C LEU A 62 4.93 17.59 -0.06
N PRO A 63 5.76 17.58 -1.13
CA PRO A 63 6.54 18.73 -1.51
C PRO A 63 5.64 19.92 -1.87
N ASP A 64 5.98 21.11 -1.36
CA ASP A 64 5.37 22.35 -1.83
C ASP A 64 5.82 22.65 -3.26
N VAL A 65 4.88 23.04 -4.11
CA VAL A 65 5.14 23.37 -5.51
C VAL A 65 4.88 24.86 -5.75
N ALA A 66 5.64 25.45 -6.69
CA ALA A 66 5.39 26.82 -7.11
C ALA A 66 4.02 26.92 -7.79
N ASP A 67 3.29 28.02 -7.56
CA ASP A 67 2.08 28.31 -8.31
C ASP A 67 2.38 28.51 -9.81
N ALA A 68 1.32 28.37 -10.63
CA ALA A 68 1.44 28.42 -12.09
C ALA A 68 2.07 29.71 -12.61
N TYR A 69 1.73 30.87 -12.02
CA TYR A 69 2.27 32.16 -12.45
C TYR A 69 3.76 32.28 -12.10
N THR A 70 4.13 31.96 -10.88
CA THR A 70 5.52 31.97 -10.42
C THR A 70 6.37 31.02 -11.26
N TYR A 71 5.87 29.80 -11.53
CA TYR A 71 6.53 28.84 -12.40
C TYR A 71 6.74 29.39 -13.82
N ALA A 72 5.69 29.97 -14.44
CA ALA A 72 5.76 30.51 -15.78
C ALA A 72 6.77 31.66 -15.90
N MET A 73 6.79 32.58 -14.92
CA MET A 73 7.76 33.67 -14.85
C MET A 73 9.18 33.14 -14.72
N TYR A 74 9.40 32.17 -13.84
CA TYR A 74 10.72 31.57 -13.66
C TYR A 74 11.19 30.85 -14.92
N PHE A 75 10.29 30.12 -15.58
CA PHE A 75 10.58 29.41 -16.83
C PHE A 75 10.96 30.39 -17.97
N ASN A 76 10.22 31.49 -18.13
CA ASN A 76 10.57 32.54 -19.07
C ASN A 76 11.96 33.14 -18.77
N LYS A 77 12.25 33.40 -17.51
CA LYS A 77 13.57 33.94 -17.08
C LYS A 77 14.70 32.98 -17.44
N MET A 78 14.46 31.66 -17.23
CA MET A 78 15.42 30.63 -17.61
C MET A 78 15.68 30.61 -19.11
N GLN A 79 14.63 30.71 -19.94
CA GLN A 79 14.76 30.74 -21.40
C GLN A 79 15.54 31.95 -21.90
N LEU A 80 15.28 33.13 -21.32
CA LEU A 80 16.03 34.35 -21.66
C LEU A 80 17.52 34.25 -21.26
N ASN A 81 17.81 33.66 -20.10
CA ASN A 81 19.19 33.43 -19.67
C ASN A 81 19.92 32.41 -20.56
N ASP A 82 19.18 31.47 -21.18
CA ASP A 82 19.68 30.51 -22.18
C ASP A 82 19.85 31.14 -23.60
N GLY A 83 19.64 32.46 -23.72
CA GLY A 83 19.80 33.19 -24.98
C GLY A 83 18.64 33.07 -25.95
N LYS A 84 17.48 32.53 -25.54
CA LYS A 84 16.28 32.49 -26.39
C LYS A 84 15.67 33.89 -26.53
N THR A 85 15.22 34.20 -27.74
CA THR A 85 14.57 35.48 -28.05
C THR A 85 13.07 35.44 -27.88
N ALA A 86 12.48 34.23 -27.85
CA ALA A 86 11.05 34.00 -27.62
C ALA A 86 10.84 33.19 -26.34
N VAL A 87 9.87 33.59 -25.55
CA VAL A 87 9.51 32.92 -24.29
C VAL A 87 8.30 32.01 -24.48
N GLN A 88 8.20 30.96 -23.64
CA GLN A 88 7.09 30.02 -23.69
C GLN A 88 5.76 30.64 -23.26
N PHE A 89 5.80 31.53 -22.26
CA PHE A 89 4.64 32.18 -21.68
C PHE A 89 4.65 33.65 -22.05
N ASP A 90 4.00 33.99 -23.17
CA ASP A 90 3.80 35.39 -23.56
C ASP A 90 2.81 36.08 -22.59
N ASP A 91 2.69 37.43 -22.73
CA ASP A 91 1.84 38.22 -21.83
C ASP A 91 0.38 37.74 -21.83
N THR A 92 -0.13 37.23 -22.97
CA THR A 92 -1.48 36.71 -23.09
C THR A 92 -1.65 35.44 -22.22
N ARG A 93 -0.69 34.55 -22.28
CA ARG A 93 -0.69 33.33 -21.43
C ARG A 93 -0.53 33.64 -19.95
N LEU A 94 0.39 34.55 -19.62
CA LEU A 94 0.58 35.00 -18.24
C LEU A 94 -0.69 35.63 -17.68
N GLN A 95 -1.40 36.43 -18.48
CA GLN A 95 -2.66 37.03 -18.07
C GLN A 95 -3.75 35.96 -17.88
N ALA A 96 -3.87 35.00 -18.79
CA ALA A 96 -4.84 33.92 -18.66
C ALA A 96 -4.61 33.06 -17.41
N ILE A 97 -3.36 32.80 -17.01
CA ILE A 97 -3.02 32.12 -15.77
C ILE A 97 -3.48 32.94 -14.54
N LYS A 98 -3.28 34.27 -14.55
CA LYS A 98 -3.76 35.15 -13.49
C LYS A 98 -5.28 35.20 -13.40
N ASP A 99 -5.93 35.31 -14.56
CA ASP A 99 -7.38 35.40 -14.66
C ASP A 99 -8.04 34.10 -14.18
N TYR A 100 -7.41 32.94 -14.45
CA TYR A 100 -7.85 31.65 -13.93
C TYR A 100 -7.65 31.58 -12.39
N ALA A 101 -6.49 31.98 -11.90
CA ALA A 101 -6.18 31.97 -10.48
C ALA A 101 -7.10 32.91 -9.66
N SER A 102 -7.54 34.03 -10.26
CA SER A 102 -8.51 34.97 -9.65
C SER A 102 -9.97 34.56 -9.81
N GLY A 103 -10.25 33.49 -10.60
CA GLY A 103 -11.61 33.06 -10.90
C GLY A 103 -12.32 33.92 -11.97
N THR A 104 -11.60 34.83 -12.63
CA THR A 104 -12.15 35.68 -13.71
C THR A 104 -12.53 34.84 -14.95
N ILE A 105 -11.74 33.79 -15.23
CA ILE A 105 -12.05 32.78 -16.23
C ILE A 105 -12.09 31.38 -15.60
N THR A 106 -12.88 30.48 -16.17
CA THR A 106 -12.99 29.08 -15.74
C THR A 106 -12.38 28.11 -16.77
N THR A 107 -11.93 28.63 -17.89
CA THR A 107 -11.37 27.83 -18.99
C THR A 107 -10.02 27.26 -18.59
N THR A 108 -9.94 25.94 -18.47
CA THR A 108 -8.73 25.24 -18.02
C THR A 108 -7.62 25.24 -19.04
N THR A 109 -7.97 25.21 -20.36
CA THR A 109 -7.03 25.23 -21.47
C THR A 109 -7.71 25.76 -22.73
N GLN A 110 -6.94 26.00 -23.77
CA GLN A 110 -7.35 26.52 -25.07
C GLN A 110 -6.98 25.52 -26.19
N PRO A 111 -7.54 25.68 -27.41
CA PRO A 111 -7.07 24.93 -28.56
C PRO A 111 -5.58 25.15 -28.80
N ASN A 112 -4.88 24.09 -29.20
CA ASN A 112 -3.44 24.19 -29.48
C ASN A 112 -3.19 25.11 -30.68
N ARG A 113 -2.19 26.01 -30.55
CA ARG A 113 -1.88 27.03 -31.57
C ARG A 113 -1.53 26.43 -32.93
N ASN A 114 -0.85 25.28 -32.95
CA ASN A 114 -0.39 24.61 -34.16
C ASN A 114 -1.41 23.60 -34.71
N THR A 115 -2.23 23.05 -33.84
CA THR A 115 -3.23 22.03 -34.17
C THR A 115 -4.54 22.34 -33.44
N PRO A 116 -5.38 23.25 -33.95
CA PRO A 116 -6.58 23.73 -33.24
C PRO A 116 -7.65 22.66 -32.98
N THR A 117 -7.48 21.47 -33.54
CA THR A 117 -8.38 20.31 -33.33
C THR A 117 -8.10 19.57 -32.02
N ILE A 118 -7.02 19.90 -31.34
CA ILE A 118 -6.67 19.33 -30.05
C ILE A 118 -6.51 20.43 -28.99
N TRP A 119 -6.71 20.07 -27.74
CA TRP A 119 -6.48 20.98 -26.62
C TRP A 119 -4.99 21.13 -26.30
N ASP A 120 -4.59 22.36 -25.94
CA ASP A 120 -3.21 22.59 -25.50
C ASP A 120 -2.96 21.96 -24.13
N TRP A 121 -1.85 21.26 -23.97
CA TRP A 121 -1.46 20.69 -22.70
C TRP A 121 -0.94 21.75 -21.71
N ILE A 122 -0.49 22.90 -22.21
CA ILE A 122 -0.17 24.07 -21.41
C ILE A 122 -1.45 24.90 -21.29
N GLY A 123 -2.12 24.73 -20.16
CA GLY A 123 -3.36 25.45 -19.87
C GLY A 123 -3.15 26.65 -18.96
N ASN A 124 -4.22 26.97 -18.24
CA ASN A 124 -4.30 28.13 -17.34
C ASN A 124 -4.42 27.72 -15.86
N THR A 125 -4.50 26.41 -15.58
CA THR A 125 -4.75 25.89 -14.24
C THR A 125 -3.61 26.17 -13.27
N ASN A 126 -3.88 25.97 -11.98
CA ASN A 126 -2.88 25.93 -10.93
C ASN A 126 -2.97 24.57 -10.23
N THR A 127 -2.48 23.55 -10.89
CA THR A 127 -2.61 22.14 -10.47
C THR A 127 -1.45 21.77 -9.56
N ASP A 128 -1.75 21.39 -8.32
CA ASP A 128 -0.82 20.66 -7.48
C ASP A 128 -0.89 19.17 -7.83
N TRP A 129 0.12 18.70 -8.55
CA TRP A 129 0.17 17.32 -9.02
C TRP A 129 0.42 16.31 -7.90
N TYR A 130 1.02 16.72 -6.78
CA TYR A 130 1.15 15.85 -5.61
C TYR A 130 -0.20 15.68 -4.93
N ASP A 131 -0.98 16.74 -4.79
CA ASP A 131 -2.34 16.68 -4.24
C ASP A 131 -3.27 15.86 -5.14
N VAL A 132 -3.23 16.07 -6.45
CA VAL A 132 -4.01 15.29 -7.43
C VAL A 132 -3.73 13.79 -7.30
N VAL A 133 -2.48 13.39 -7.09
CA VAL A 133 -2.13 11.97 -7.02
C VAL A 133 -2.26 11.40 -5.61
N PHE A 134 -1.93 12.16 -4.57
CA PHE A 134 -1.85 11.68 -3.19
C PHE A 134 -2.76 12.43 -2.20
N GLY A 135 -3.52 13.43 -2.65
CA GLY A 135 -4.42 14.23 -1.83
C GLY A 135 -5.70 13.51 -1.42
N GLY A 136 -5.59 12.28 -0.93
CA GLY A 136 -6.75 11.51 -0.54
C GLY A 136 -6.50 10.66 0.69
N THR A 137 -7.60 10.25 1.35
CA THR A 137 -7.56 9.36 2.51
C THR A 137 -7.67 7.91 2.07
N ALA A 138 -6.68 7.08 2.38
CA ALA A 138 -6.67 5.64 2.12
C ALA A 138 -7.31 4.89 3.29
N PHE A 139 -8.21 3.97 2.99
CA PHE A 139 -8.91 3.17 3.98
C PHE A 139 -8.27 1.78 4.13
N SER A 140 -8.16 1.32 5.37
CA SER A 140 -7.71 -0.03 5.69
C SER A 140 -8.60 -0.63 6.77
N GLN A 141 -8.85 -1.92 6.65
CA GLN A 141 -9.61 -2.68 7.64
C GLN A 141 -8.94 -4.02 7.94
N GLU A 142 -9.07 -4.47 9.16
CA GLU A 142 -8.61 -5.78 9.60
C GLU A 142 -9.66 -6.43 10.50
N HIS A 143 -9.94 -7.70 10.25
CA HIS A 143 -10.87 -8.50 11.03
C HIS A 143 -10.17 -9.80 11.42
N SER A 144 -10.20 -10.15 12.70
CA SER A 144 -9.59 -11.36 13.23
C SER A 144 -10.57 -12.07 14.14
N LEU A 145 -10.86 -13.31 13.82
CA LEU A 145 -11.71 -14.20 14.63
C LEU A 145 -10.86 -15.37 15.10
N SER A 146 -10.92 -15.71 16.37
CA SER A 146 -10.29 -16.92 16.88
C SER A 146 -11.22 -17.69 17.81
N VAL A 147 -11.10 -19.01 17.77
CA VAL A 147 -11.82 -19.96 18.61
C VAL A 147 -10.82 -20.92 19.23
N SER A 148 -10.86 -21.07 20.54
CA SER A 148 -9.99 -21.98 21.26
C SER A 148 -10.76 -22.70 22.37
N GLY A 149 -10.29 -23.88 22.75
CA GLY A 149 -10.90 -24.67 23.80
C GLY A 149 -10.36 -26.09 23.82
N GLY A 150 -11.03 -26.96 24.56
CA GLY A 150 -10.71 -28.37 24.57
C GLY A 150 -10.90 -29.02 25.94
N THR A 151 -10.50 -30.26 26.00
CA THR A 151 -10.40 -31.05 27.21
C THR A 151 -8.94 -31.22 27.62
N GLU A 152 -8.67 -31.92 28.71
CA GLU A 152 -7.31 -32.30 29.08
C GLU A 152 -6.59 -33.11 27.99
N LYS A 153 -7.36 -33.91 27.22
CA LYS A 153 -6.82 -34.78 26.19
C LYS A 153 -6.73 -34.14 24.81
N ILE A 154 -7.65 -33.25 24.47
CA ILE A 154 -7.70 -32.63 23.13
C ILE A 154 -7.88 -31.16 23.32
N GLN A 155 -6.97 -30.38 22.74
CA GLN A 155 -6.97 -28.90 22.77
C GLN A 155 -6.87 -28.38 21.34
N TYR A 156 -7.60 -27.34 21.05
CA TYR A 156 -7.63 -26.76 19.72
C TYR A 156 -7.60 -25.24 19.75
N TYR A 157 -7.00 -24.66 18.71
CA TYR A 157 -7.00 -23.24 18.38
C TYR A 157 -7.22 -23.09 16.88
N PHE A 158 -8.22 -22.32 16.50
CA PHE A 158 -8.49 -21.93 15.13
C PHE A 158 -8.55 -20.42 15.04
N SER A 159 -7.98 -19.84 13.99
CA SER A 159 -8.13 -18.42 13.70
C SER A 159 -8.29 -18.16 12.21
N GLY A 160 -9.05 -17.12 11.90
CA GLY A 160 -9.20 -16.54 10.57
C GLY A 160 -8.96 -15.04 10.64
N ASN A 161 -8.23 -14.49 9.67
CA ASN A 161 -7.97 -13.07 9.57
C ASN A 161 -8.16 -12.61 8.13
N TYR A 162 -8.79 -11.47 8.00
CA TYR A 162 -8.89 -10.70 6.76
C TYR A 162 -8.30 -9.32 6.98
N MET A 163 -7.46 -8.87 6.06
CA MET A 163 -6.94 -7.50 5.99
C MET A 163 -7.15 -6.97 4.58
N GLY A 164 -7.85 -5.85 4.46
CA GLY A 164 -7.97 -5.07 3.25
C GLY A 164 -7.29 -3.71 3.45
N GLN A 165 -6.42 -3.33 2.53
CA GLN A 165 -5.70 -2.07 2.58
C GLN A 165 -5.71 -1.41 1.21
N GLU A 166 -6.15 -0.16 1.15
CA GLU A 166 -6.01 0.70 -0.02
C GLU A 166 -4.67 1.44 0.04
N GLY A 167 -4.11 1.70 -1.14
CA GLY A 167 -2.91 2.52 -1.27
C GLY A 167 -3.21 4.02 -1.21
N MET A 168 -2.16 4.82 -1.18
CA MET A 168 -2.24 6.26 -0.94
C MET A 168 -2.62 7.08 -2.19
N MET A 169 -2.65 6.48 -3.39
CA MET A 169 -3.05 7.20 -4.60
C MET A 169 -4.53 7.56 -4.57
N ALA A 170 -4.86 8.83 -4.87
CA ALA A 170 -6.24 9.31 -4.90
C ALA A 170 -6.98 8.91 -6.20
N ILE A 171 -6.29 8.86 -7.33
CA ILE A 171 -6.92 8.68 -8.65
C ILE A 171 -7.38 7.23 -8.87
N ARG A 172 -6.50 6.26 -8.71
CA ARG A 172 -6.77 4.83 -8.85
C ARG A 172 -5.91 4.09 -7.85
N ARG A 173 -6.52 3.66 -6.77
CA ARG A 173 -5.81 3.07 -5.64
C ARG A 173 -5.34 1.67 -5.95
N ASP A 174 -4.12 1.37 -5.56
CA ASP A 174 -3.70 0.01 -5.39
C ASP A 174 -4.41 -0.61 -4.18
N LYS A 175 -4.60 -1.92 -4.22
CA LYS A 175 -5.33 -2.67 -3.21
C LYS A 175 -4.55 -3.90 -2.80
N LEU A 176 -4.41 -4.07 -1.50
CA LEU A 176 -3.85 -5.26 -0.89
C LEU A 176 -4.95 -5.96 -0.09
N GLN A 177 -5.17 -7.23 -0.38
CA GLN A 177 -6.04 -8.10 0.42
C GLN A 177 -5.23 -9.29 0.92
N ARG A 178 -5.37 -9.58 2.20
CA ARG A 178 -4.70 -10.72 2.83
C ARG A 178 -5.72 -11.52 3.62
N TYR A 179 -5.75 -12.80 3.32
CA TYR A 179 -6.55 -13.80 4.03
C TYR A 179 -5.59 -14.74 4.72
N SER A 180 -5.82 -15.05 5.99
CA SER A 180 -5.04 -16.05 6.69
C SER A 180 -5.91 -16.92 7.56
N VAL A 181 -5.57 -18.20 7.60
CA VAL A 181 -6.22 -19.21 8.44
C VAL A 181 -5.13 -19.96 9.19
N SER A 182 -5.31 -20.11 10.49
CA SER A 182 -4.42 -20.93 11.32
C SER A 182 -5.23 -21.96 12.09
N SER A 183 -4.66 -23.14 12.21
CA SER A 183 -5.24 -24.25 12.98
C SER A 183 -4.14 -24.91 13.78
N LYS A 184 -4.43 -25.20 15.05
CA LYS A 184 -3.57 -26.02 15.91
C LYS A 184 -4.44 -26.98 16.69
N ILE A 185 -4.05 -28.24 16.67
CA ILE A 185 -4.69 -29.31 17.43
C ILE A 185 -3.60 -30.06 18.17
N ASN A 186 -3.81 -30.23 19.45
CA ASN A 186 -2.98 -31.07 20.32
C ASN A 186 -3.88 -32.16 20.86
N ALA A 187 -3.50 -33.42 20.67
CA ALA A 187 -4.29 -34.58 21.08
C ALA A 187 -3.41 -35.63 21.80
N GLN A 188 -3.66 -35.85 23.06
CA GLN A 188 -3.14 -36.97 23.82
C GLN A 188 -4.02 -38.19 23.64
N LEU A 189 -3.68 -39.03 22.67
CA LEU A 189 -4.48 -40.20 22.33
C LEU A 189 -4.36 -41.31 23.38
N TYR A 190 -3.12 -41.49 23.89
CA TYR A 190 -2.81 -42.41 25.00
C TYR A 190 -1.84 -41.71 25.95
N PRO A 191 -1.67 -42.21 27.19
CA PRO A 191 -0.70 -41.63 28.12
C PRO A 191 0.74 -41.54 27.56
N TRP A 192 1.07 -42.41 26.62
CA TRP A 192 2.38 -42.51 25.96
C TRP A 192 2.38 -41.97 24.53
N LEU A 193 1.23 -41.50 23.98
CA LEU A 193 1.12 -41.04 22.58
C LEU A 193 0.48 -39.64 22.52
N ASN A 194 1.25 -38.67 22.10
CA ASN A 194 0.79 -37.32 21.87
C ASN A 194 0.98 -36.90 20.40
N MET A 195 -0.04 -36.30 19.80
CA MET A 195 -0.05 -35.86 18.44
C MET A 195 -0.31 -34.33 18.39
N ASN A 196 0.54 -33.60 17.67
CA ASN A 196 0.39 -32.18 17.44
C ASN A 196 0.28 -31.93 15.94
N TYR A 197 -0.77 -31.23 15.55
CA TYR A 197 -0.94 -30.75 14.18
C TYR A 197 -1.06 -29.24 14.16
N SER A 198 -0.31 -28.57 13.29
CA SER A 198 -0.49 -27.16 13.03
C SER A 198 -0.49 -26.88 11.52
N MET A 199 -1.43 -26.04 11.10
CA MET A 199 -1.54 -25.56 9.72
C MET A 199 -1.63 -24.04 9.74
N LYS A 200 -0.98 -23.42 8.77
CA LYS A 200 -1.14 -22.00 8.45
C LYS A 200 -1.26 -21.84 6.96
N TYR A 201 -2.31 -21.18 6.55
CA TYR A 201 -2.51 -20.77 5.16
C TYR A 201 -2.64 -19.28 5.10
N MET A 202 -1.98 -18.67 4.12
CA MET A 202 -2.12 -17.25 3.84
C MET A 202 -2.19 -17.03 2.33
N ARG A 203 -3.18 -16.26 1.89
CA ARG A 203 -3.28 -15.70 0.55
C ARG A 203 -3.11 -14.19 0.62
N LYS A 204 -2.29 -13.68 -0.26
CA LYS A 204 -2.07 -12.25 -0.48
C LYS A 204 -2.40 -11.94 -1.94
N ASP A 205 -3.43 -11.13 -2.14
CA ASP A 205 -3.80 -10.57 -3.43
C ASP A 205 -3.41 -9.09 -3.45
N TYR A 206 -2.65 -8.69 -4.45
CA TYR A 206 -2.23 -7.30 -4.64
C TYR A 206 -2.54 -6.87 -6.06
N SER A 207 -3.29 -5.79 -6.19
CA SER A 207 -3.66 -5.18 -7.46
C SER A 207 -3.19 -3.73 -7.46
N LYS A 208 -2.49 -3.33 -8.51
CA LYS A 208 -2.05 -1.94 -8.70
C LYS A 208 -2.16 -1.52 -10.17
N PRO A 209 -2.38 -0.23 -10.45
CA PRO A 209 -2.28 0.29 -11.81
C PRO A 209 -0.92 -0.05 -12.43
N THR A 210 -0.90 -0.44 -13.70
CA THR A 210 0.35 -0.77 -14.40
C THR A 210 1.34 0.40 -14.40
N ALA A 211 0.84 1.64 -14.44
CA ALA A 211 1.66 2.84 -14.34
C ALA A 211 2.50 2.94 -13.03
N MET A 212 2.09 2.27 -11.95
CA MET A 212 2.85 2.18 -10.70
C MET A 212 3.99 1.15 -10.75
N THR A 213 4.11 0.39 -11.81
CA THR A 213 5.19 -0.60 -11.96
C THR A 213 6.49 0.08 -12.38
N ASP A 214 6.38 1.24 -13.01
CA ASP A 214 7.50 2.05 -13.45
C ASP A 214 8.00 2.95 -12.30
N ASN A 215 9.30 2.87 -12.01
CA ASN A 215 9.97 3.73 -11.02
C ASN A 215 9.94 5.22 -11.40
N THR A 216 9.49 5.54 -12.62
CA THR A 216 9.42 6.92 -13.12
C THR A 216 8.15 7.66 -12.67
N LEU A 217 7.17 6.99 -12.04
CA LEU A 217 5.91 7.64 -11.62
C LEU A 217 6.16 8.90 -10.79
N TYR A 218 7.00 8.80 -9.75
CA TYR A 218 7.31 9.94 -8.88
C TYR A 218 8.08 11.04 -9.61
N GLN A 219 8.99 10.67 -10.51
CA GLN A 219 9.68 11.63 -11.36
C GLN A 219 8.72 12.33 -12.32
N ASN A 220 7.74 11.60 -12.84
CA ASN A 220 6.73 12.16 -13.74
C ASN A 220 5.80 13.13 -13.00
N ILE A 221 5.47 12.87 -11.74
CA ILE A 221 4.73 13.82 -10.90
C ILE A 221 5.55 15.09 -10.68
N ALA A 222 6.82 14.95 -10.26
CA ALA A 222 7.71 16.07 -9.97
C ALA A 222 8.02 16.96 -11.19
N LYS A 223 7.89 16.43 -12.42
CA LYS A 223 8.13 17.16 -13.67
C LYS A 223 6.90 17.83 -14.25
N ARG A 224 5.72 17.60 -13.67
CA ARG A 224 4.50 18.22 -14.18
C ARG A 224 4.49 19.71 -13.92
N TRP A 225 3.95 20.44 -14.89
CA TRP A 225 3.82 21.87 -14.78
C TRP A 225 2.48 22.21 -14.10
N PRO A 226 2.45 23.20 -13.22
CA PRO A 226 1.23 23.54 -12.49
C PRO A 226 0.11 24.06 -13.40
N MET A 227 0.41 24.60 -14.59
CA MET A 227 -0.60 25.02 -15.54
C MET A 227 -1.14 23.89 -16.43
N GLU A 228 -0.65 22.65 -16.32
CA GLU A 228 -1.23 21.51 -17.02
C GLU A 228 -2.57 21.15 -16.38
N PRO A 229 -3.69 21.16 -17.14
CA PRO A 229 -4.98 20.75 -16.61
C PRO A 229 -5.07 19.24 -16.48
N THR A 230 -5.82 18.78 -15.49
CA THR A 230 -6.08 17.34 -15.29
C THR A 230 -7.02 16.79 -16.34
N VAL A 231 -7.98 17.59 -16.76
CA VAL A 231 -9.01 17.28 -17.78
C VAL A 231 -9.10 18.38 -18.81
N ASP A 232 -9.52 18.01 -20.02
CA ASP A 232 -9.85 18.97 -21.07
C ASP A 232 -11.22 19.64 -20.80
N PRO A 233 -11.63 20.66 -21.58
CA PRO A 233 -12.92 21.32 -21.43
C PRO A 233 -14.13 20.40 -21.65
N ASN A 234 -13.95 19.22 -22.24
CA ASN A 234 -14.99 18.21 -22.43
C ASN A 234 -15.05 17.20 -21.27
N GLY A 235 -14.17 17.35 -20.26
CA GLY A 235 -14.10 16.47 -19.11
C GLY A 235 -13.24 15.20 -19.28
N TYR A 236 -12.54 15.06 -20.40
CA TYR A 236 -11.66 13.93 -20.64
C TYR A 236 -10.26 14.20 -20.05
N PRO A 237 -9.61 13.17 -19.45
CA PRO A 237 -8.24 13.30 -18.96
C PRO A 237 -7.28 13.73 -20.07
N MET A 238 -6.46 14.73 -19.78
CA MET A 238 -5.47 15.24 -20.73
C MET A 238 -4.47 14.17 -21.16
N GLY A 239 -4.15 14.12 -22.44
CA GLY A 239 -3.34 13.06 -23.05
C GLY A 239 -1.89 13.02 -22.58
N ASN A 240 -1.31 14.17 -22.22
CA ASN A 240 0.08 14.31 -21.77
C ASN A 240 0.24 14.19 -20.26
N THR A 241 -0.82 13.93 -19.52
CA THR A 241 -0.76 13.83 -18.07
C THR A 241 -0.46 12.40 -17.62
N ILE A 242 -0.04 12.26 -16.35
CA ILE A 242 0.13 10.97 -15.70
C ILE A 242 -1.22 10.27 -15.39
N ILE A 243 -2.32 11.01 -15.43
CA ILE A 243 -3.65 10.53 -15.06
C ILE A 243 -4.12 9.44 -16.05
N ARG A 244 -3.93 9.65 -17.34
CA ARG A 244 -4.42 8.75 -18.38
C ARG A 244 -3.80 7.35 -18.31
N PRO A 245 -2.48 7.18 -18.17
CA PRO A 245 -1.87 5.87 -17.93
C PRO A 245 -2.32 5.22 -16.62
N ILE A 246 -2.56 6.01 -15.58
CA ILE A 246 -3.07 5.48 -14.30
C ILE A 246 -4.50 4.97 -14.46
N LEU A 247 -5.39 5.75 -15.08
CA LEU A 247 -6.80 5.38 -15.22
C LEU A 247 -7.05 4.25 -16.21
N TYR A 248 -6.35 4.24 -17.35
CA TYR A 248 -6.65 3.38 -18.49
C TYR A 248 -5.56 2.38 -18.84
N GLY A 249 -4.42 2.43 -18.16
CA GLY A 249 -3.26 1.57 -18.44
C GLY A 249 -3.41 0.12 -17.98
N GLY A 250 -4.54 -0.28 -17.39
CA GLY A 250 -4.77 -1.62 -16.88
C GLY A 250 -4.18 -1.84 -15.48
N ASP A 251 -4.28 -3.07 -14.97
CA ASP A 251 -3.81 -3.47 -13.65
C ASP A 251 -2.72 -4.54 -13.73
N ASN A 252 -1.78 -4.46 -12.81
CA ASN A 252 -0.84 -5.51 -12.49
C ASN A 252 -1.34 -6.22 -11.23
N ASN A 253 -1.76 -7.47 -11.41
CA ASN A 253 -2.30 -8.30 -10.34
C ASN A 253 -1.28 -9.35 -9.93
N SER A 254 -1.04 -9.49 -8.63
CA SER A 254 -0.17 -10.50 -8.06
C SER A 254 -0.92 -11.25 -6.97
N GLN A 255 -0.94 -12.57 -7.07
CA GLN A 255 -1.47 -13.45 -6.04
C GLN A 255 -0.35 -14.33 -5.52
N THR A 256 -0.27 -14.47 -4.21
CA THR A 256 0.71 -15.32 -3.56
C THR A 256 0.03 -16.14 -2.47
N ASP A 257 0.20 -17.43 -2.53
CA ASP A 257 -0.32 -18.38 -1.56
C ASP A 257 0.84 -19.03 -0.79
N TRP A 258 0.68 -19.13 0.53
CA TRP A 258 1.60 -19.86 1.40
C TRP A 258 0.81 -20.86 2.23
N LEU A 259 1.26 -22.11 2.19
CA LEU A 259 0.75 -23.17 3.05
C LEU A 259 1.92 -23.73 3.87
N TYR A 260 1.76 -23.74 5.17
CA TYR A 260 2.66 -24.39 6.11
C TYR A 260 1.89 -25.41 6.91
N GLN A 261 2.41 -26.63 6.97
CA GLN A 261 1.85 -27.70 7.78
C GLN A 261 2.96 -28.37 8.60
N GLN A 262 2.65 -28.67 9.82
CA GLN A 262 3.53 -29.41 10.72
C GLN A 262 2.71 -30.47 11.44
N PHE A 263 3.20 -31.68 11.35
CA PHE A 263 2.67 -32.82 12.08
C PHE A 263 3.80 -33.38 12.97
N GLN A 264 3.54 -33.53 14.26
CA GLN A 264 4.48 -34.03 15.22
C GLN A 264 3.83 -35.15 16.04
N VAL A 265 4.50 -36.25 16.17
CA VAL A 265 4.13 -37.37 17.04
C VAL A 265 5.18 -37.52 18.12
N VAL A 266 4.78 -37.53 19.36
CA VAL A 266 5.63 -37.78 20.51
C VAL A 266 5.21 -39.09 21.14
N ILE A 267 6.14 -40.03 21.24
CA ILE A 267 5.94 -41.38 21.78
C ILE A 267 6.83 -41.52 23.01
N GLU A 268 6.20 -41.78 24.14
CA GLU A 268 6.87 -42.03 25.42
C GLU A 268 6.50 -43.45 25.88
N PRO A 269 7.14 -44.50 25.32
CA PRO A 269 6.63 -45.88 25.43
C PRO A 269 6.73 -46.49 26.84
N ILE A 270 7.58 -45.99 27.70
CA ILE A 270 7.77 -46.52 29.07
C ILE A 270 8.21 -45.37 29.99
N LYS A 271 7.61 -45.33 31.20
CA LYS A 271 8.17 -44.62 32.37
C LYS A 271 8.93 -45.61 33.20
#